data_61329205064c224de1f0c6ab3eab942f
#
_entry.id   61329205064c224de1f0c6ab3eab942f
#
_cell.length_a   1.000
_cell.length_b   1.000
_cell.length_c   1.000
_cell.angle_alpha   90.00
_cell.angle_beta   90.00
_cell.angle_gamma   90.00
#
_symmetry.space_group_name_H-M   'P 1'
#
loop_
_entity.id
_entity.type
_entity.pdbx_description
1 polymer ?
#
loop_
_entity_poly.entity_id
_entity_poly.type
_entity_poly.pdbx_seq_one_letter_code
_entity_poly.pdbx_strand_id
1 'polypeptide(L)'
;MAQISRFLGIEIHIRYRDHPPAHFHVRYAENRATIAIETMQMTGGTLPARVYGLVAEWGTTHPPLLRENWRRAVACQPLLPIPPLE
;
A
#
# COMPACT_ATOMS: atom_id res chain seq x y z
N MET A 1 -9.68 1.39 -8.14
CA MET A 1 -8.74 1.36 -7.00
C MET A 1 -9.37 0.55 -5.88
N ALA A 2 -8.64 -0.37 -5.30
CA ALA A 2 -9.19 -1.25 -4.28
C ALA A 2 -8.42 -1.12 -2.97
N GLN A 3 -9.16 -0.93 -1.88
CA GLN A 3 -8.59 -0.83 -0.55
C GLN A 3 -8.22 -2.22 -0.05
N ILE A 4 -6.99 -2.38 0.43
CA ILE A 4 -6.50 -3.65 0.95
C ILE A 4 -6.26 -3.61 2.46
N SER A 5 -6.20 -2.43 3.06
CA SER A 5 -6.10 -2.28 4.52
C SER A 5 -6.49 -0.86 4.93
N ARG A 6 -6.84 -0.73 6.21
CA ARG A 6 -7.14 0.58 6.80
C ARG A 6 -6.85 0.53 8.29
N PHE A 7 -6.09 1.51 8.77
CA PHE A 7 -5.76 1.61 10.19
C PHE A 7 -5.36 3.05 10.53
N LEU A 8 -5.77 3.52 11.70
CA LEU A 8 -5.39 4.83 12.24
C LEU A 8 -5.64 5.99 11.26
N GLY A 9 -6.73 5.90 10.48
CA GLY A 9 -7.05 6.92 9.49
C GLY A 9 -6.25 6.82 8.21
N ILE A 10 -5.42 5.80 8.07
CA ILE A 10 -4.59 5.55 6.89
C ILE A 10 -5.29 4.51 6.02
N GLU A 11 -5.44 4.80 4.73
CA GLU A 11 -6.03 3.86 3.77
C GLU A 11 -4.92 3.37 2.83
N ILE A 12 -4.89 2.06 2.60
CA ILE A 12 -3.93 1.44 1.68
C ILE A 12 -4.70 0.86 0.51
N HIS A 13 -4.29 1.24 -0.71
CA HIS A 13 -4.95 0.83 -1.93
C HIS A 13 -3.96 0.28 -2.94
N ILE A 14 -4.44 -0.63 -3.80
CA ILE A 14 -3.70 -1.04 -5.01
C ILE A 14 -4.64 -0.82 -6.19
N ARG A 15 -4.12 -0.25 -7.26
CA ARG A 15 -4.90 -0.06 -8.50
C ARG A 15 -4.75 -1.28 -9.39
N TYR A 16 -5.85 -1.62 -10.06
CA TYR A 16 -5.82 -2.69 -11.06
C TYR A 16 -5.04 -2.23 -12.30
N ARG A 17 -4.27 -3.14 -12.87
CA ARG A 17 -3.51 -2.91 -14.10
C ARG A 17 -2.53 -1.73 -14.02
N ASP A 18 -2.03 -1.45 -12.83
CA ASP A 18 -1.03 -0.41 -12.70
C ASP A 18 0.31 -0.89 -13.25
N HIS A 19 1.20 0.06 -13.59
CA HIS A 19 2.48 -0.28 -14.19
C HIS A 19 3.56 -0.55 -13.14
N PRO A 20 4.53 -1.43 -13.45
CA PRO A 20 5.65 -1.69 -12.54
C PRO A 20 6.52 -0.43 -12.37
N PRO A 21 7.34 -0.37 -11.30
CA PRO A 21 7.54 -1.42 -10.31
C PRO A 21 6.36 -1.57 -9.35
N ALA A 22 6.28 -2.72 -8.68
CA ALA A 22 5.20 -3.01 -7.75
C ALA A 22 5.11 -1.96 -6.64
N HIS A 23 3.93 -1.40 -6.44
CA HIS A 23 3.72 -0.34 -5.45
C HIS A 23 2.28 -0.33 -4.95
N PHE A 24 2.06 0.36 -3.83
CA PHE A 24 0.71 0.60 -3.32
C PHE A 24 0.52 2.09 -3.08
N HIS A 25 -0.74 2.49 -2.96
CA HIS A 25 -1.13 3.87 -2.73
C HIS A 25 -1.58 4.05 -1.30
N VAL A 26 -1.18 5.18 -0.70
CA VAL A 26 -1.55 5.54 0.67
C VAL A 26 -2.33 6.82 0.63
N ARG A 27 -3.41 6.86 1.39
CA ARG A 27 -4.21 8.06 1.56
C ARG A 27 -4.37 8.35 3.05
N TYR A 28 -4.02 9.56 3.46
CA TYR A 28 -4.16 10.00 4.83
C TYR A 28 -4.55 11.47 4.83
N ALA A 29 -5.78 11.77 5.31
CA ALA A 29 -6.31 13.13 5.27
C ALA A 29 -6.22 13.70 3.84
N GLU A 30 -5.50 14.79 3.65
CA GLU A 30 -5.31 15.41 2.35
C GLU A 30 -4.08 14.89 1.62
N ASN A 31 -3.30 14.04 2.28
CA ASN A 31 -2.03 13.55 1.72
C ASN A 31 -2.24 12.27 0.94
N ARG A 32 -1.47 12.11 -0.13
CA ARG A 32 -1.44 10.91 -0.94
C ARG A 32 -0.01 10.60 -1.31
N ALA A 33 0.32 9.30 -1.32
CA ALA A 33 1.67 8.88 -1.66
C ALA A 33 1.63 7.51 -2.32
N THR A 34 2.71 7.20 -3.04
CA THR A 34 2.96 5.86 -3.55
C THR A 34 4.22 5.32 -2.88
N ILE A 35 4.19 4.03 -2.54
CA ILE A 35 5.28 3.38 -1.83
C ILE A 35 5.60 2.07 -2.54
N ALA A 36 6.88 1.87 -2.84
CA ALA A 36 7.35 0.65 -3.50
C ALA A 36 7.25 -0.54 -2.54
N ILE A 37 6.68 -1.65 -3.01
CA ILE A 37 6.46 -2.83 -2.18
C ILE A 37 7.80 -3.44 -1.73
N GLU A 38 8.78 -3.52 -2.61
CA GLU A 38 10.03 -4.22 -2.31
C GLU A 38 10.96 -3.46 -1.38
N THR A 39 10.89 -2.13 -1.37
CA THR A 39 11.82 -1.29 -0.60
C THR A 39 11.15 -0.49 0.50
N MET A 40 9.83 -0.34 0.46
CA MET A 40 9.06 0.57 1.31
C MET A 40 9.47 2.02 1.14
N GLN A 41 10.13 2.38 0.04
CA GLN A 41 10.45 3.77 -0.23
C GLN A 41 9.27 4.51 -0.83
N MET A 42 9.08 5.75 -0.41
CA MET A 42 8.06 6.60 -1.00
C MET A 42 8.56 7.09 -2.36
N THR A 43 7.84 6.70 -3.41
CA THR A 43 8.23 7.01 -4.79
C THR A 43 7.46 8.18 -5.36
N GLY A 44 6.43 8.66 -4.67
CA GLY A 44 5.66 9.82 -5.10
C GLY A 44 4.77 10.32 -3.99
N GLY A 45 4.38 11.59 -4.09
CA GLY A 45 3.50 12.20 -3.11
C GLY A 45 4.17 12.59 -1.82
N THR A 46 3.38 12.83 -0.78
CA THR A 46 3.89 13.23 0.54
C THR A 46 3.03 12.62 1.64
N LEU A 47 3.69 12.32 2.78
CA LEU A 47 3.02 11.88 4.01
C LEU A 47 3.75 12.53 5.19
N PRO A 48 3.03 12.83 6.28
CA PRO A 48 3.72 13.18 7.52
C PRO A 48 4.67 12.07 7.92
N ALA A 49 5.82 12.42 8.47
CA ALA A 49 6.86 11.44 8.82
C ALA A 49 6.33 10.32 9.72
N ARG A 50 5.48 10.67 10.70
CA ARG A 50 4.88 9.67 11.58
C ARG A 50 4.01 8.68 10.80
N VAL A 51 3.23 9.17 9.86
CA VAL A 51 2.35 8.32 9.06
C VAL A 51 3.16 7.40 8.16
N TYR A 52 4.19 7.94 7.52
CA TYR A 52 5.09 7.12 6.70
C TYR A 52 5.72 6.00 7.54
N GLY A 53 6.18 6.32 8.75
CA GLY A 53 6.75 5.31 9.64
C GLY A 53 5.77 4.19 9.98
N LEU A 54 4.50 4.53 10.24
CA LEU A 54 3.48 3.52 10.52
C LEU A 54 3.20 2.64 9.30
N VAL A 55 3.15 3.23 8.13
CA VAL A 55 2.93 2.47 6.88
C VAL A 55 4.10 1.53 6.60
N ALA A 56 5.33 2.01 6.78
CA ALA A 56 6.52 1.18 6.57
C ALA A 56 6.55 0.01 7.55
N GLU A 57 6.22 0.25 8.82
CA GLU A 57 6.13 -0.82 9.81
C GLU A 57 5.09 -1.87 9.41
N TRP A 58 3.91 -1.41 9.00
CA TRP A 58 2.86 -2.30 8.52
C TRP A 58 3.32 -3.10 7.30
N GLY A 59 3.92 -2.43 6.32
CA GLY A 59 4.34 -3.06 5.07
C GLY A 59 5.43 -4.09 5.25
N THR A 60 6.38 -3.85 6.15
CA THR A 60 7.46 -4.81 6.40
C THR A 60 6.97 -6.06 7.13
N THR A 61 5.76 -6.02 7.68
CA THR A 61 5.15 -7.18 8.34
C THR A 61 4.44 -8.10 7.35
N HIS A 62 4.07 -7.60 6.17
CA HIS A 62 3.22 -8.34 5.23
C HIS A 62 3.76 -8.44 3.80
N PRO A 63 5.06 -8.69 3.58
CA PRO A 63 5.58 -8.74 2.21
C PRO A 63 4.90 -9.75 1.29
N PRO A 64 4.61 -11.01 1.74
CA PRO A 64 3.97 -11.97 0.84
C PRO A 64 2.58 -11.54 0.39
N LEU A 65 1.80 -10.95 1.30
CA LEU A 65 0.45 -10.51 0.96
C LEU A 65 0.46 -9.31 0.01
N LEU A 66 1.43 -8.41 0.19
CA LEU A 66 1.57 -7.26 -0.72
C LEU A 66 1.95 -7.72 -2.12
N ARG A 67 2.88 -8.65 -2.24
CA ARG A 67 3.28 -9.20 -3.54
C ARG A 67 2.13 -9.94 -4.21
N GLU A 68 1.40 -10.71 -3.43
CA GLU A 68 0.25 -11.45 -3.96
C GLU A 68 -0.83 -10.50 -4.45
N ASN A 69 -1.11 -9.42 -3.70
CA ASN A 69 -2.09 -8.44 -4.13
C ASN A 69 -1.66 -7.69 -5.39
N TRP A 70 -0.37 -7.39 -5.52
CA TRP A 70 0.12 -6.79 -6.75
C TRP A 70 -0.09 -7.73 -7.94
N ARG A 71 0.24 -9.01 -7.78
CA ARG A 71 0.04 -10.01 -8.82
C ARG A 71 -1.44 -10.10 -9.22
N ARG A 72 -2.32 -10.12 -8.22
CA ARG A 72 -3.76 -10.19 -8.46
C ARG A 72 -4.27 -8.95 -9.18
N ALA A 73 -3.80 -7.78 -8.78
CA ALA A 73 -4.20 -6.53 -9.41
C ALA A 73 -3.79 -6.47 -10.89
N VAL A 74 -2.59 -6.93 -11.20
CA VAL A 74 -2.13 -7.01 -12.59
C VAL A 74 -2.99 -7.97 -13.40
N ALA A 75 -3.41 -9.08 -12.79
CA ALA A 75 -4.24 -10.10 -13.44
C ALA A 75 -5.74 -9.80 -13.34
N CYS A 76 -6.13 -8.66 -12.78
CA CYS A 76 -7.54 -8.29 -12.57
C CYS A 76 -8.30 -9.32 -11.72
N GLN A 77 -7.64 -9.93 -10.76
CA GLN A 77 -8.25 -10.85 -9.80
C GLN A 77 -8.62 -10.12 -8.52
N PRO A 78 -9.58 -10.63 -7.74
CA PRO A 78 -9.95 -10.00 -6.47
C PRO A 78 -8.75 -9.90 -5.52
N LEU A 79 -8.61 -8.76 -4.85
CA LEU A 79 -7.54 -8.53 -3.90
C LEU A 79 -7.88 -9.11 -2.54
N LEU A 80 -6.84 -9.46 -1.79
CA LEU A 80 -6.97 -10.02 -0.44
C LEU A 80 -6.83 -8.91 0.59
N PRO A 81 -7.69 -8.87 1.61
CA PRO A 81 -7.48 -7.92 2.70
C PRO A 81 -6.23 -8.28 3.49
N ILE A 82 -5.51 -7.26 3.95
CA ILE A 82 -4.31 -7.44 4.76
C ILE A 82 -4.61 -6.94 6.17
N PRO A 83 -4.24 -7.68 7.22
CA PRO A 83 -4.50 -7.24 8.59
C PRO A 83 -3.92 -5.84 8.84
N PRO A 84 -4.67 -5.00 9.57
CA PRO A 84 -4.19 -3.66 9.89
C PRO A 84 -3.05 -3.69 10.91
N LEU A 85 -2.36 -2.56 11.01
CA LEU A 85 -1.37 -2.37 12.07
C LEU A 85 -2.10 -2.24 13.41
N GLU A 86 -1.62 -2.96 14.39
CA GLU A 86 -2.18 -2.92 15.74
C GLU A 86 -1.36 -2.05 16.70
#